data_f92ca19f7941e984d8e1927f597dc71a
#
_entry.id   f92ca19f7941e984d8e1927f597dc71a
#
_cell.length_a   1.000
_cell.length_b   1.000
_cell.length_c   1.000
_cell.angle_alpha   90.00
_cell.angle_beta   90.00
_cell.angle_gamma   90.00
#
_symmetry.space_group_name_H-M   'P 1'
#
loop_
_entity.id
_entity.type
_entity.pdbx_description
1 polymer ?
#
loop_
_entity_poly.entity_id
_entity_poly.type
_entity_poly.pdbx_seq_one_letter_code
_entity_poly.pdbx_strand_id
1 'polypeptide(L)'
;MKILGVDIGGTKIDLVLYDNSSNGYEYLGKYPTSERLADLGRYVDEVAIEHEVDAIGVSIAAWIKEGRPFFSPNLPETPQFSSSLPVFFENDANCFGLFAYDHLRLPHIFAVTLGTGIGSGIITDGRLYTGNGKAGEVGHTVIDQERQCTCGGVGHLEAYFSGWALKKKYGKDVKELKQDEDHFYSLPEFRIFCRQIANVVTVLDPSAVVFGGGIGVHLNRDKLEKGIYSFLMQPFTPQIEILEDPLAVVKGACIMGWRRLKEQEI
;
A
#
# COMPACT_ATOMS: atom_id res chain seq x y z
N MET A 1 -9.45 0.89 23.84
CA MET A 1 -9.94 1.30 22.52
C MET A 1 -9.54 0.20 21.55
N LYS A 2 -10.54 -0.38 20.92
CA LYS A 2 -10.37 -1.48 19.96
C LYS A 2 -10.77 -1.01 18.55
N ILE A 3 -10.01 -1.36 17.54
CA ILE A 3 -10.27 -1.02 16.14
C ILE A 3 -10.31 -2.31 15.32
N LEU A 4 -11.35 -2.49 14.53
CA LEU A 4 -11.40 -3.54 13.52
C LEU A 4 -10.80 -2.99 12.22
N GLY A 5 -9.68 -3.56 11.80
CA GLY A 5 -9.06 -3.31 10.51
C GLY A 5 -9.61 -4.28 9.46
N VAL A 6 -9.93 -3.75 8.29
CA VAL A 6 -10.40 -4.49 7.12
C VAL A 6 -9.56 -4.09 5.93
N ASP A 7 -8.89 -5.04 5.27
CA ASP A 7 -8.18 -4.79 4.00
C ASP A 7 -8.91 -5.45 2.85
N ILE A 8 -9.41 -4.64 1.91
CA ILE A 8 -10.22 -5.09 0.77
C ILE A 8 -9.37 -5.05 -0.50
N GLY A 9 -8.76 -6.17 -0.81
CA GLY A 9 -8.04 -6.37 -2.07
C GLY A 9 -8.92 -6.97 -3.17
N GLY A 10 -8.43 -6.98 -4.40
CA GLY A 10 -9.16 -7.55 -5.55
C GLY A 10 -9.42 -9.06 -5.46
N THR A 11 -8.67 -9.80 -4.63
CA THR A 11 -8.77 -11.27 -4.52
C THR A 11 -9.08 -11.76 -3.11
N LYS A 12 -8.70 -11.00 -2.09
CA LYS A 12 -8.83 -11.37 -0.67
C LYS A 12 -9.23 -10.17 0.17
N ILE A 13 -9.87 -10.47 1.30
CA ILE A 13 -10.19 -9.54 2.37
C ILE A 13 -9.53 -10.10 3.63
N ASP A 14 -8.70 -9.31 4.29
CA ASP A 14 -8.08 -9.65 5.57
C ASP A 14 -8.71 -8.82 6.70
N LEU A 15 -8.96 -9.45 7.87
CA LEU A 15 -9.48 -8.80 9.06
C LEU A 15 -8.49 -8.93 10.22
N VAL A 16 -8.27 -7.81 10.93
CA VAL A 16 -7.40 -7.73 12.10
C VAL A 16 -8.07 -6.88 13.18
N LEU A 17 -8.04 -7.35 14.42
CA LEU A 17 -8.41 -6.58 15.58
C LEU A 17 -7.15 -5.93 16.19
N TYR A 18 -7.21 -4.64 16.45
CA TYR A 18 -6.21 -3.91 17.23
C TYR A 18 -6.77 -3.51 18.57
N ASP A 19 -6.05 -3.80 19.64
CA ASP A 19 -6.38 -3.32 20.99
C ASP A 19 -5.28 -2.41 21.53
N ASN A 20 -5.59 -1.11 21.65
CA ASN A 20 -4.66 -0.11 22.16
C ASN A 20 -4.23 -0.35 23.61
N SER A 21 -5.02 -1.09 24.42
CA SER A 21 -4.66 -1.36 25.82
C SER A 21 -3.48 -2.30 25.94
N SER A 22 -3.40 -3.29 25.05
CA SER A 22 -2.30 -4.25 24.95
C SER A 22 -1.27 -3.87 23.89
N ASN A 23 -1.54 -2.86 23.08
CA ASN A 23 -0.82 -2.53 21.85
C ASN A 23 -0.64 -3.76 20.94
N GLY A 24 -1.66 -4.63 20.91
CA GLY A 24 -1.63 -5.93 20.25
C GLY A 24 -2.52 -6.01 19.03
N TYR A 25 -2.13 -6.89 18.10
CA TYR A 25 -2.91 -7.23 16.91
C TYR A 25 -3.32 -8.70 16.95
N GLU A 26 -4.61 -8.96 16.70
CA GLU A 26 -5.16 -10.30 16.54
C GLU A 26 -5.67 -10.47 15.11
N TYR A 27 -5.20 -11.52 14.44
CA TYR A 27 -5.66 -11.84 13.08
C TYR A 27 -6.96 -12.64 13.16
N LEU A 28 -8.06 -12.07 12.63
CA LEU A 28 -9.39 -12.69 12.70
C LEU A 28 -9.71 -13.59 11.51
N GLY A 29 -9.08 -13.35 10.34
CA GLY A 29 -9.29 -14.23 9.20
C GLY A 29 -9.04 -13.58 7.83
N LYS A 30 -9.09 -14.47 6.81
CA LYS A 30 -8.97 -14.13 5.40
C LYS A 30 -10.15 -14.73 4.62
N TYR A 31 -10.72 -13.94 3.72
CA TYR A 31 -11.88 -14.34 2.92
C TYR A 31 -11.65 -14.01 1.45
N PRO A 32 -12.12 -14.85 0.51
CA PRO A 32 -12.11 -14.50 -0.90
C PRO A 32 -13.02 -13.29 -1.16
N THR A 33 -12.52 -12.28 -1.89
CA THR A 33 -13.31 -11.09 -2.23
C THR A 33 -14.56 -11.45 -3.02
N SER A 34 -14.46 -12.39 -3.97
CA SER A 34 -15.59 -12.85 -4.79
C SER A 34 -16.75 -13.47 -4.00
N GLU A 35 -16.48 -13.99 -2.82
CA GLU A 35 -17.49 -14.65 -1.98
C GLU A 35 -18.08 -13.70 -0.93
N ARG A 36 -17.35 -12.67 -0.54
CA ARG A 36 -17.69 -11.86 0.64
C ARG A 36 -18.05 -10.40 0.33
N LEU A 37 -17.71 -9.90 -0.88
CA LEU A 37 -17.86 -8.48 -1.20
C LEU A 37 -19.31 -8.00 -1.08
N ALA A 38 -20.28 -8.79 -1.55
CA ALA A 38 -21.69 -8.42 -1.60
C ALA A 38 -22.33 -8.25 -0.21
N ASP A 39 -21.88 -9.01 0.81
CA ASP A 39 -22.39 -8.94 2.19
C ASP A 39 -21.38 -8.40 3.20
N LEU A 40 -20.26 -7.85 2.69
CA LEU A 40 -19.11 -7.45 3.50
C LEU A 40 -19.48 -6.47 4.61
N GLY A 41 -20.24 -5.44 4.29
CA GLY A 41 -20.63 -4.43 5.30
C GLY A 41 -21.35 -5.04 6.48
N ARG A 42 -22.33 -5.92 6.23
CA ARG A 42 -23.05 -6.63 7.29
C ARG A 42 -22.14 -7.54 8.10
N TYR A 43 -21.29 -8.32 7.41
CA TYR A 43 -20.36 -9.22 8.07
C TYR A 43 -19.35 -8.47 8.97
N VAL A 44 -18.82 -7.36 8.48
CA VAL A 44 -17.91 -6.51 9.26
C VAL A 44 -18.60 -5.93 10.49
N ASP A 45 -19.88 -5.54 10.38
CA ASP A 45 -20.68 -5.08 11.53
C ASP A 45 -20.90 -6.19 12.57
N GLU A 46 -21.21 -7.41 12.14
CA GLU A 46 -21.36 -8.57 13.02
C GLU A 46 -20.07 -8.83 13.80
N VAL A 47 -18.91 -8.84 13.11
CA VAL A 47 -17.59 -9.00 13.74
C VAL A 47 -17.27 -7.83 14.69
N ALA A 48 -17.59 -6.60 14.29
CA ALA A 48 -17.34 -5.41 15.10
C ALA A 48 -18.14 -5.43 16.42
N ILE A 49 -19.39 -5.88 16.37
CA ILE A 49 -20.24 -6.05 17.56
C ILE A 49 -19.72 -7.17 18.45
N GLU A 50 -19.36 -8.32 17.88
CA GLU A 50 -18.84 -9.49 18.63
C GLU A 50 -17.59 -9.13 19.43
N HIS A 51 -16.68 -8.33 18.84
CA HIS A 51 -15.42 -7.92 19.46
C HIS A 51 -15.49 -6.61 20.25
N GLU A 52 -16.67 -5.98 20.32
CA GLU A 52 -16.91 -4.71 21.03
C GLU A 52 -15.91 -3.62 20.62
N VAL A 53 -15.80 -3.37 19.29
CA VAL A 53 -14.87 -2.37 18.77
C VAL A 53 -15.46 -0.96 18.80
N ASP A 54 -14.59 0.03 18.91
CA ASP A 54 -14.96 1.46 18.96
C ASP A 54 -15.09 2.08 17.56
N ALA A 55 -14.36 1.53 16.55
CA ALA A 55 -14.43 1.98 15.16
C ALA A 55 -13.90 0.92 14.20
N ILE A 56 -14.17 1.13 12.91
CA ILE A 56 -13.74 0.29 11.81
C ILE A 56 -12.81 1.10 10.89
N GLY A 57 -11.58 0.62 10.67
CA GLY A 57 -10.65 1.17 9.69
C GLY A 57 -10.61 0.28 8.44
N VAL A 58 -10.91 0.84 7.28
CA VAL A 58 -11.00 0.10 6.02
C VAL A 58 -9.90 0.57 5.06
N SER A 59 -9.01 -0.34 4.72
CA SER A 59 -8.09 -0.24 3.60
C SER A 59 -8.77 -0.77 2.35
N ILE A 60 -8.67 -0.05 1.25
CA ILE A 60 -9.26 -0.44 -0.02
C ILE A 60 -8.42 0.05 -1.21
N ALA A 61 -8.24 -0.82 -2.22
CA ALA A 61 -7.58 -0.45 -3.47
C ALA A 61 -8.48 0.48 -4.32
N ALA A 62 -8.73 1.69 -3.82
CA ALA A 62 -9.61 2.69 -4.42
C ALA A 62 -9.09 4.11 -4.18
N TRP A 63 -9.55 5.04 -4.98
CA TRP A 63 -9.38 6.46 -4.70
C TRP A 63 -10.40 6.93 -3.67
N ILE A 64 -9.92 7.69 -2.69
CA ILE A 64 -10.73 8.22 -1.60
C ILE A 64 -11.01 9.70 -1.83
N LYS A 65 -12.29 10.09 -1.76
CA LYS A 65 -12.71 11.49 -1.81
C LYS A 65 -13.66 11.76 -0.65
N GLU A 66 -13.40 12.82 0.10
CA GLU A 66 -14.22 13.21 1.26
C GLU A 66 -14.46 12.04 2.25
N GLY A 67 -13.40 11.23 2.46
CA GLY A 67 -13.43 10.08 3.38
C GLY A 67 -14.19 8.86 2.87
N ARG A 68 -14.59 8.82 1.59
CA ARG A 68 -15.30 7.68 0.98
C ARG A 68 -14.63 7.19 -0.30
N PRO A 69 -14.62 5.87 -0.58
CA PRO A 69 -14.15 5.36 -1.85
C PRO A 69 -15.12 5.78 -2.96
N PHE A 70 -14.59 6.33 -4.06
CA PHE A 70 -15.41 6.75 -5.19
C PHE A 70 -15.09 6.07 -6.51
N PHE A 71 -13.91 5.44 -6.62
CA PHE A 71 -13.50 4.68 -7.79
C PHE A 71 -12.50 3.61 -7.39
N SER A 72 -12.76 2.37 -7.79
CA SER A 72 -11.90 1.21 -7.58
C SER A 72 -11.70 0.45 -8.89
N PRO A 73 -10.51 0.51 -9.51
CA PRO A 73 -10.28 -0.17 -10.80
C PRO A 73 -10.21 -1.70 -10.66
N ASN A 74 -9.95 -2.20 -9.45
CA ASN A 74 -9.67 -3.61 -9.18
C ASN A 74 -10.82 -4.36 -8.47
N LEU A 75 -11.92 -3.67 -8.16
CA LEU A 75 -13.11 -4.29 -7.56
C LEU A 75 -14.30 -4.21 -8.52
N PRO A 76 -15.15 -5.23 -8.61
CA PRO A 76 -16.33 -5.23 -9.46
C PRO A 76 -17.36 -4.18 -9.02
N GLU A 77 -17.39 -3.86 -7.73
CA GLU A 77 -18.24 -2.83 -7.13
C GLU A 77 -17.57 -2.25 -5.87
N THR A 78 -17.97 -1.05 -5.48
CA THR A 78 -17.52 -0.45 -4.22
C THR A 78 -18.40 -0.97 -3.09
N PRO A 79 -17.83 -1.64 -2.06
CA PRO A 79 -18.61 -2.19 -0.96
C PRO A 79 -19.29 -1.07 -0.15
N GLN A 80 -20.53 -1.32 0.25
CA GLN A 80 -21.30 -0.41 1.07
C GLN A 80 -21.20 -0.81 2.54
N PHE A 81 -20.95 0.19 3.38
CA PHE A 81 -20.93 0.03 4.84
C PHE A 81 -22.04 0.90 5.45
N SER A 82 -22.87 0.28 6.25
CA SER A 82 -24.00 0.93 6.95
C SER A 82 -23.90 0.71 8.46
N SER A 83 -22.67 0.75 9.00
CA SER A 83 -22.43 0.53 10.42
C SER A 83 -22.99 1.64 11.31
N SER A 84 -23.39 1.27 12.52
CA SER A 84 -23.66 2.22 13.61
C SER A 84 -22.37 2.79 14.22
N LEU A 85 -21.23 2.16 13.96
CA LEU A 85 -19.91 2.60 14.41
C LEU A 85 -19.26 3.54 13.39
N PRO A 86 -18.33 4.40 13.80
CA PRO A 86 -17.50 5.16 12.88
C PRO A 86 -16.73 4.24 11.92
N VAL A 87 -16.86 4.48 10.61
CA VAL A 87 -16.13 3.76 9.55
C VAL A 87 -15.24 4.75 8.81
N PHE A 88 -13.95 4.47 8.79
CA PHE A 88 -12.95 5.29 8.13
C PHE A 88 -12.31 4.52 6.97
N PHE A 89 -12.21 5.17 5.81
CA PHE A 89 -11.62 4.58 4.60
C PHE A 89 -10.31 5.24 4.26
N GLU A 90 -9.36 4.44 3.79
CA GLU A 90 -8.12 4.93 3.20
C GLU A 90 -7.64 3.99 2.09
N ASN A 91 -6.81 4.52 1.18
CA ASN A 91 -6.15 3.73 0.15
C ASN A 91 -5.16 2.72 0.78
N ASP A 92 -5.00 1.55 0.16
CA ASP A 92 -4.17 0.45 0.63
C ASP A 92 -2.68 0.83 0.78
N ALA A 93 -2.11 1.54 -0.20
CA ALA A 93 -0.73 2.01 -0.11
C ALA A 93 -0.53 3.10 0.95
N ASN A 94 -1.54 3.93 1.19
CA ASN A 94 -1.54 4.90 2.29
C ASN A 94 -1.59 4.20 3.65
N CYS A 95 -2.40 3.15 3.79
CA CYS A 95 -2.40 2.31 4.99
C CYS A 95 -1.04 1.65 5.22
N PHE A 96 -0.39 1.14 4.17
CA PHE A 96 0.98 0.65 4.27
C PHE A 96 1.95 1.74 4.75
N GLY A 97 1.83 2.96 4.25
CA GLY A 97 2.62 4.11 4.70
C GLY A 97 2.45 4.42 6.19
N LEU A 98 1.21 4.35 6.70
CA LEU A 98 0.92 4.53 8.12
C LEU A 98 1.53 3.41 8.99
N PHE A 99 1.47 2.17 8.52
CA PHE A 99 2.15 1.05 9.18
C PHE A 99 3.67 1.23 9.20
N ALA A 100 4.27 1.63 8.07
CA ALA A 100 5.70 1.90 7.98
C ALA A 100 6.13 3.01 8.96
N TYR A 101 5.34 4.08 9.08
CA TYR A 101 5.58 5.12 10.08
C TYR A 101 5.48 4.60 11.51
N ASP A 102 4.47 3.80 11.82
CA ASP A 102 4.31 3.25 13.16
C ASP A 102 5.47 2.34 13.55
N HIS A 103 6.02 1.61 12.59
CA HIS A 103 7.16 0.72 12.77
C HIS A 103 8.50 1.46 12.92
N LEU A 104 8.77 2.43 12.04
CA LEU A 104 10.08 3.10 11.95
C LEU A 104 10.18 4.38 12.77
N ARG A 105 9.06 5.05 13.01
CA ARG A 105 8.98 6.36 13.71
C ARG A 105 9.84 7.46 13.06
N LEU A 106 10.08 7.36 11.76
CA LEU A 106 10.77 8.40 10.98
C LEU A 106 9.78 9.44 10.46
N PRO A 107 10.09 10.75 10.52
CA PRO A 107 9.11 11.80 10.22
C PRO A 107 8.68 11.84 8.74
N HIS A 108 9.58 11.47 7.83
CA HIS A 108 9.36 11.53 6.39
C HIS A 108 9.61 10.16 5.76
N ILE A 109 8.57 9.52 5.25
CA ILE A 109 8.64 8.20 4.64
C ILE A 109 7.97 8.23 3.26
N PHE A 110 8.64 7.65 2.28
CA PHE A 110 8.04 7.27 1.03
C PHE A 110 7.85 5.74 1.02
N ALA A 111 6.62 5.29 1.22
CA ALA A 111 6.27 3.87 1.27
C ALA A 111 5.77 3.39 -0.09
N VAL A 112 6.28 2.25 -0.56
CA VAL A 112 5.98 1.69 -1.89
C VAL A 112 5.49 0.25 -1.74
N THR A 113 4.30 -0.02 -2.23
CA THR A 113 3.77 -1.39 -2.34
C THR A 113 3.99 -1.91 -3.75
N LEU A 114 4.69 -3.05 -3.86
CA LEU A 114 4.89 -3.78 -5.11
C LEU A 114 4.14 -5.10 -5.05
N GLY A 115 3.21 -5.25 -5.95
CA GLY A 115 2.37 -6.43 -6.08
C GLY A 115 1.92 -6.61 -7.53
N THR A 116 0.63 -6.87 -7.76
CA THR A 116 0.04 -6.84 -9.09
C THR A 116 0.32 -5.50 -9.77
N GLY A 117 0.09 -4.39 -9.04
CA GLY A 117 0.42 -3.03 -9.44
C GLY A 117 1.53 -2.41 -8.59
N ILE A 118 1.67 -1.08 -8.67
CA ILE A 118 2.57 -0.25 -7.86
C ILE A 118 1.74 0.83 -7.17
N GLY A 119 1.64 0.75 -5.83
CA GLY A 119 1.07 1.80 -5.01
C GLY A 119 2.13 2.53 -4.20
N SER A 120 1.82 3.72 -3.69
CA SER A 120 2.67 4.37 -2.70
C SER A 120 1.91 5.31 -1.78
N GLY A 121 2.42 5.44 -0.55
CA GLY A 121 1.96 6.38 0.46
C GLY A 121 3.07 7.32 0.88
N ILE A 122 2.73 8.56 1.21
CA ILE A 122 3.68 9.59 1.61
C ILE A 122 3.38 9.98 3.05
N ILE A 123 4.39 9.87 3.91
CA ILE A 123 4.35 10.41 5.28
C ILE A 123 5.24 11.63 5.35
N THR A 124 4.72 12.73 5.86
CA THR A 124 5.48 13.95 6.13
C THR A 124 5.13 14.46 7.53
N ASP A 125 6.15 14.80 8.32
CA ASP A 125 6.00 15.18 9.73
C ASP A 125 5.19 14.17 10.56
N GLY A 126 5.33 12.87 10.25
CA GLY A 126 4.61 11.78 10.92
C GLY A 126 3.12 11.68 10.56
N ARG A 127 2.67 12.42 9.55
CA ARG A 127 1.28 12.45 9.06
C ARG A 127 1.20 11.98 7.62
N LEU A 128 0.09 11.33 7.30
CA LEU A 128 -0.20 10.93 5.92
C LEU A 128 -0.47 12.17 5.06
N TYR A 129 0.27 12.31 3.96
CA TYR A 129 0.04 13.34 2.96
C TYR A 129 -0.78 12.79 1.81
N THR A 130 -1.99 13.27 1.65
CA THR A 130 -2.93 12.82 0.62
C THR A 130 -3.13 13.83 -0.52
N GLY A 131 -2.55 15.05 -0.40
CA GLY A 131 -2.81 16.14 -1.34
C GLY A 131 -4.33 16.39 -1.45
N ASN A 132 -4.85 16.38 -2.67
CA ASN A 132 -6.29 16.42 -2.94
C ASN A 132 -6.92 15.00 -2.98
N GLY A 133 -6.41 14.06 -2.19
CA GLY A 133 -6.88 12.67 -2.10
C GLY A 133 -6.23 11.69 -3.08
N LYS A 134 -5.21 12.12 -3.84
CA LYS A 134 -4.53 11.28 -4.87
C LYS A 134 -3.01 11.42 -4.84
N ALA A 135 -2.43 11.95 -3.77
CA ALA A 135 -0.97 11.98 -3.65
C ALA A 135 -0.44 10.55 -3.52
N GLY A 136 0.76 10.32 -4.04
CA GLY A 136 1.39 9.01 -3.92
C GLY A 136 1.15 8.06 -5.11
N GLU A 137 0.56 8.49 -6.19
CA GLU A 137 0.31 7.65 -7.39
C GLU A 137 1.59 7.45 -8.24
N VAL A 138 2.68 6.99 -7.61
CA VAL A 138 3.99 6.81 -8.28
C VAL A 138 3.91 5.80 -9.42
N GLY A 139 3.09 4.75 -9.28
CA GLY A 139 2.86 3.76 -10.32
C GLY A 139 2.33 4.34 -11.62
N HIS A 140 1.65 5.50 -11.56
CA HIS A 140 1.07 6.18 -12.71
C HIS A 140 1.87 7.41 -13.20
N THR A 141 3.10 7.58 -12.70
CA THR A 141 4.02 8.57 -13.28
C THR A 141 4.50 8.13 -14.65
N VAL A 142 4.57 9.06 -15.60
CA VAL A 142 4.95 8.78 -16.99
C VAL A 142 6.47 8.60 -17.10
N ILE A 143 6.90 7.46 -17.64
CA ILE A 143 8.30 7.11 -17.89
C ILE A 143 8.68 7.37 -19.35
N ASP A 144 7.77 7.03 -20.26
CA ASP A 144 7.87 7.22 -21.71
C ASP A 144 6.46 7.26 -22.33
N GLN A 145 6.32 6.94 -23.63
CA GLN A 145 5.03 6.95 -24.33
C GLN A 145 4.72 5.63 -25.05
N GLU A 146 5.32 4.50 -24.61
CA GLU A 146 5.25 3.26 -25.39
C GLU A 146 4.22 2.26 -24.83
N ARG A 147 4.22 2.01 -23.51
CA ARG A 147 3.46 0.91 -22.94
C ARG A 147 2.09 1.35 -22.41
N GLN A 148 1.06 0.63 -22.80
CA GLN A 148 -0.30 0.84 -22.26
C GLN A 148 -0.35 0.35 -20.80
N CYS A 149 -0.93 1.19 -19.93
CA CYS A 149 -1.22 0.87 -18.56
C CYS A 149 -2.68 0.41 -18.41
N THR A 150 -2.95 -0.45 -17.43
CA THR A 150 -4.29 -0.95 -17.11
C THR A 150 -5.27 0.16 -16.71
N CYS A 151 -4.77 1.31 -16.23
CA CYS A 151 -5.60 2.49 -15.93
C CYS A 151 -6.09 3.26 -17.17
N GLY A 152 -5.68 2.83 -18.38
CA GLY A 152 -5.99 3.52 -19.65
C GLY A 152 -4.94 4.55 -20.10
N GLY A 153 -3.99 4.93 -19.25
CA GLY A 153 -2.89 5.81 -19.60
C GLY A 153 -1.74 5.09 -20.32
N VAL A 154 -0.76 5.86 -20.78
CA VAL A 154 0.39 5.36 -21.54
C VAL A 154 1.69 5.71 -20.82
N GLY A 155 2.65 4.79 -20.82
CA GLY A 155 4.01 5.01 -20.35
C GLY A 155 4.17 5.07 -18.84
N HIS A 156 3.18 4.60 -18.09
CA HIS A 156 3.22 4.62 -16.62
C HIS A 156 4.25 3.62 -16.06
N LEU A 157 4.90 3.96 -14.96
CA LEU A 157 5.87 3.10 -14.28
C LEU A 157 5.33 1.69 -14.05
N GLU A 158 4.07 1.57 -13.67
CA GLU A 158 3.40 0.29 -13.42
C GLU A 158 3.43 -0.62 -14.65
N ALA A 159 3.35 -0.07 -15.86
CA ALA A 159 3.46 -0.83 -17.12
C ALA A 159 4.87 -1.35 -17.40
N TYR A 160 5.84 -1.04 -16.54
CA TYR A 160 7.24 -1.49 -16.66
C TYR A 160 7.62 -2.48 -15.57
N PHE A 161 7.37 -2.19 -14.30
CA PHE A 161 7.93 -2.98 -13.19
C PHE A 161 6.88 -3.52 -12.20
N SER A 162 5.63 -3.62 -12.57
CA SER A 162 4.62 -4.32 -11.75
C SER A 162 4.58 -5.82 -12.05
N GLY A 163 3.91 -6.58 -11.18
CA GLY A 163 3.74 -8.02 -11.37
C GLY A 163 3.04 -8.37 -12.69
N TRP A 164 1.97 -7.65 -13.04
CA TRP A 164 1.28 -7.88 -14.32
C TRP A 164 2.14 -7.51 -15.53
N ALA A 165 2.91 -6.42 -15.42
CA ALA A 165 3.73 -5.95 -16.54
C ALA A 165 4.89 -6.89 -16.83
N LEU A 166 5.59 -7.35 -15.78
CA LEU A 166 6.68 -8.33 -15.91
C LEU A 166 6.15 -9.67 -16.45
N LYS A 167 5.02 -10.15 -15.92
CA LYS A 167 4.38 -11.37 -16.43
C LYS A 167 3.98 -11.25 -17.89
N LYS A 168 3.39 -10.10 -18.29
CA LYS A 168 3.03 -9.86 -19.69
C LYS A 168 4.25 -9.86 -20.61
N LYS A 169 5.38 -9.27 -20.16
CA LYS A 169 6.59 -9.16 -20.99
C LYS A 169 7.37 -10.46 -21.08
N TYR A 170 7.54 -11.16 -19.96
CA TYR A 170 8.46 -12.30 -19.85
C TYR A 170 7.75 -13.66 -19.85
N GLY A 171 6.41 -13.70 -19.79
CA GLY A 171 5.62 -14.93 -19.70
C GLY A 171 5.77 -15.68 -18.37
N LYS A 172 6.48 -15.10 -17.39
CA LYS A 172 6.81 -15.66 -16.08
C LYS A 172 6.36 -14.72 -14.99
N ASP A 173 5.94 -15.23 -13.86
CA ASP A 173 5.71 -14.39 -12.70
C ASP A 173 7.04 -13.95 -12.04
N VAL A 174 6.97 -12.98 -11.12
CA VAL A 174 8.17 -12.42 -10.51
C VAL A 174 8.95 -13.44 -9.69
N LYS A 175 8.27 -14.41 -9.07
CA LYS A 175 8.91 -15.47 -8.29
C LYS A 175 9.76 -16.38 -9.20
N GLU A 176 9.26 -16.69 -10.40
CA GLU A 176 9.99 -17.47 -11.39
C GLU A 176 11.17 -16.66 -11.98
N LEU A 177 10.95 -15.37 -12.30
CA LEU A 177 12.02 -14.48 -12.80
C LEU A 177 13.16 -14.34 -11.79
N LYS A 178 12.85 -14.31 -10.51
CA LYS A 178 13.82 -14.19 -9.42
C LYS A 178 14.60 -15.46 -9.10
N GLN A 179 14.29 -16.59 -9.70
CA GLN A 179 15.14 -17.78 -9.59
C GLN A 179 16.57 -17.53 -10.15
N ASP A 180 16.69 -16.59 -11.10
CA ASP A 180 17.97 -16.02 -11.53
C ASP A 180 18.04 -14.56 -11.05
N GLU A 181 18.54 -14.38 -9.83
CA GLU A 181 18.61 -13.04 -9.21
C GLU A 181 19.46 -12.05 -10.01
N ASP A 182 20.62 -12.48 -10.52
CA ASP A 182 21.51 -11.58 -11.25
C ASP A 182 20.83 -11.12 -12.55
N HIS A 183 20.16 -12.02 -13.24
CA HIS A 183 19.35 -11.66 -14.40
C HIS A 183 18.21 -10.70 -14.02
N PHE A 184 17.44 -11.00 -12.97
CA PHE A 184 16.31 -10.16 -12.53
C PHE A 184 16.74 -8.72 -12.24
N TYR A 185 17.82 -8.53 -11.47
CA TYR A 185 18.32 -7.19 -11.14
C TYR A 185 19.08 -6.51 -12.29
N SER A 186 19.39 -7.22 -13.38
CA SER A 186 19.93 -6.65 -14.62
C SER A 186 18.86 -6.18 -15.60
N LEU A 187 17.58 -6.48 -15.37
CA LEU A 187 16.49 -6.11 -16.26
C LEU A 187 16.39 -4.58 -16.45
N PRO A 188 16.16 -4.11 -17.67
CA PRO A 188 15.93 -2.69 -17.92
C PRO A 188 14.79 -2.11 -17.08
N GLU A 189 13.75 -2.90 -16.83
CA GLU A 189 12.60 -2.53 -16.03
C GLU A 189 12.96 -2.25 -14.56
N PHE A 190 13.87 -3.06 -13.98
CA PHE A 190 14.38 -2.80 -12.63
C PHE A 190 15.16 -1.48 -12.58
N ARG A 191 15.97 -1.22 -13.58
CA ARG A 191 16.70 0.05 -13.69
C ARG A 191 15.75 1.24 -13.83
N ILE A 192 14.69 1.12 -14.65
CA ILE A 192 13.64 2.15 -14.78
C ILE A 192 12.98 2.40 -13.44
N PHE A 193 12.61 1.35 -12.72
CA PHE A 193 12.01 1.44 -11.38
C PHE A 193 12.92 2.19 -10.40
N CYS A 194 14.18 1.79 -10.28
CA CYS A 194 15.14 2.46 -9.40
C CYS A 194 15.32 3.95 -9.74
N ARG A 195 15.39 4.29 -11.04
CA ARG A 195 15.48 5.67 -11.50
C ARG A 195 14.25 6.49 -11.08
N GLN A 196 13.06 5.90 -11.19
CA GLN A 196 11.83 6.61 -10.83
C GLN A 196 11.73 6.81 -9.32
N ILE A 197 12.12 5.81 -8.51
CA ILE A 197 12.20 5.98 -7.06
C ILE A 197 13.22 7.08 -6.70
N ALA A 198 14.37 7.11 -7.33
CA ALA A 198 15.36 8.18 -7.11
C ALA A 198 14.83 9.58 -7.48
N ASN A 199 14.03 9.70 -8.54
CA ASN A 199 13.36 10.97 -8.86
C ASN A 199 12.42 11.42 -7.74
N VAL A 200 11.64 10.49 -7.15
CA VAL A 200 10.76 10.79 -6.01
C VAL A 200 11.57 11.18 -4.77
N VAL A 201 12.66 10.46 -4.50
CA VAL A 201 13.58 10.82 -3.40
C VAL A 201 14.12 12.24 -3.58
N THR A 202 14.52 12.61 -4.78
CA THR A 202 15.03 13.96 -5.07
C THR A 202 13.97 15.05 -4.85
N VAL A 203 12.68 14.74 -5.04
CA VAL A 203 11.57 15.71 -4.87
C VAL A 203 11.08 15.79 -3.43
N LEU A 204 11.00 14.64 -2.74
CA LEU A 204 10.40 14.54 -1.40
C LEU A 204 11.42 14.58 -0.25
N ASP A 205 12.69 14.27 -0.51
CA ASP A 205 13.76 14.13 0.48
C ASP A 205 13.34 13.30 1.71
N PRO A 206 12.86 12.05 1.52
CA PRO A 206 12.37 11.25 2.63
C PRO A 206 13.53 10.73 3.50
N SER A 207 13.29 10.54 4.79
CA SER A 207 14.22 9.87 5.71
C SER A 207 14.39 8.39 5.35
N ALA A 208 13.32 7.76 4.83
CA ALA A 208 13.34 6.38 4.36
C ALA A 208 12.45 6.17 3.13
N VAL A 209 12.87 5.24 2.26
CA VAL A 209 12.03 4.59 1.26
C VAL A 209 11.75 3.18 1.74
N VAL A 210 10.48 2.84 1.92
CA VAL A 210 10.05 1.57 2.53
C VAL A 210 9.29 0.75 1.51
N PHE A 211 9.71 -0.49 1.30
CA PHE A 211 9.10 -1.41 0.34
C PHE A 211 8.29 -2.50 1.03
N GLY A 212 7.15 -2.84 0.45
CA GLY A 212 6.27 -3.93 0.89
C GLY A 212 5.43 -4.46 -0.26
N GLY A 213 4.37 -5.20 0.08
CA GLY A 213 3.51 -5.88 -0.91
C GLY A 213 4.09 -7.22 -1.39
N GLY A 214 3.29 -7.99 -2.11
CA GLY A 214 3.60 -9.38 -2.44
C GLY A 214 4.88 -9.60 -3.29
N ILE A 215 5.38 -8.58 -3.95
CA ILE A 215 6.67 -8.61 -4.67
C ILE A 215 7.74 -7.88 -3.85
N GLY A 216 7.39 -6.73 -3.27
CA GLY A 216 8.33 -5.83 -2.58
C GLY A 216 9.06 -6.52 -1.42
N VAL A 217 8.35 -7.35 -0.63
CA VAL A 217 8.92 -8.11 0.49
C VAL A 217 9.97 -9.14 0.07
N HIS A 218 10.00 -9.52 -1.18
CA HIS A 218 10.96 -10.49 -1.70
C HIS A 218 12.13 -9.84 -2.45
N LEU A 219 12.19 -8.51 -2.54
CA LEU A 219 13.33 -7.85 -3.18
C LEU A 219 14.56 -7.91 -2.28
N ASN A 220 15.73 -7.87 -2.92
CA ASN A 220 17.00 -7.80 -2.21
C ASN A 220 17.30 -6.33 -1.89
N ARG A 221 17.43 -6.02 -0.60
CA ARG A 221 17.65 -4.66 -0.09
C ARG A 221 18.91 -4.03 -0.68
N ASP A 222 20.02 -4.74 -0.70
CA ASP A 222 21.30 -4.19 -1.17
C ASP A 222 21.27 -3.88 -2.67
N LYS A 223 20.60 -4.73 -3.47
CA LYS A 223 20.40 -4.50 -4.90
C LYS A 223 19.49 -3.30 -5.15
N LEU A 224 18.43 -3.12 -4.36
CA LEU A 224 17.54 -1.94 -4.39
C LEU A 224 18.32 -0.68 -4.05
N GLU A 225 18.99 -0.66 -2.91
CA GLU A 225 19.78 0.48 -2.46
C GLU A 225 20.80 0.90 -3.50
N LYS A 226 21.62 -0.05 -3.97
CA LYS A 226 22.61 0.19 -5.03
C LYS A 226 21.94 0.73 -6.31
N GLY A 227 20.82 0.15 -6.70
CA GLY A 227 20.07 0.58 -7.90
C GLY A 227 19.56 2.00 -7.77
N ILE A 228 18.92 2.35 -6.66
CA ILE A 228 18.37 3.68 -6.40
C ILE A 228 19.49 4.70 -6.27
N TYR A 229 20.52 4.42 -5.47
CA TYR A 229 21.63 5.33 -5.24
C TYR A 229 22.45 5.61 -6.49
N SER A 230 22.45 4.71 -7.49
CA SER A 230 23.12 4.94 -8.76
C SER A 230 22.57 6.15 -9.54
N PHE A 231 21.37 6.64 -9.17
CA PHE A 231 20.71 7.79 -9.78
C PHE A 231 20.60 9.01 -8.85
N LEU A 232 20.94 8.84 -7.57
CA LEU A 232 20.83 9.94 -6.61
C LEU A 232 22.07 10.84 -6.70
N MET A 233 21.82 12.13 -6.62
CA MET A 233 22.83 13.14 -6.38
C MET A 233 23.20 13.16 -4.89
N GLN A 234 24.46 13.37 -4.56
CA GLN A 234 24.82 13.68 -3.17
C GLN A 234 24.20 15.04 -2.76
N PRO A 235 23.68 15.21 -1.54
CA PRO A 235 23.79 14.34 -0.35
C PRO A 235 22.57 13.47 -0.03
N PHE A 236 21.71 13.12 -0.99
CA PHE A 236 20.51 12.30 -0.70
C PHE A 236 20.90 10.89 -0.25
N THR A 237 20.55 10.51 0.95
CA THR A 237 20.88 9.22 1.57
C THR A 237 19.71 8.64 2.37
N PRO A 238 18.52 8.42 1.77
CA PRO A 238 17.39 7.84 2.50
C PRO A 238 17.71 6.40 2.92
N GLN A 239 17.23 5.98 4.08
CA GLN A 239 17.28 4.56 4.44
C GLN A 239 16.41 3.75 3.44
N ILE A 240 16.90 2.60 3.00
CA ILE A 240 16.10 1.67 2.18
C ILE A 240 15.68 0.50 3.08
N GLU A 241 14.38 0.35 3.28
CA GLU A 241 13.83 -0.67 4.18
C GLU A 241 12.83 -1.57 3.44
N ILE A 242 12.77 -2.84 3.86
CA ILE A 242 11.77 -3.80 3.40
C ILE A 242 11.00 -4.29 4.63
N LEU A 243 9.69 -4.13 4.64
CA LEU A 243 8.82 -4.61 5.71
C LEU A 243 8.13 -5.89 5.26
N GLU A 244 8.52 -7.01 5.90
CA GLU A 244 8.05 -8.37 5.55
C GLU A 244 6.77 -8.79 6.30
N ASP A 245 5.97 -7.86 6.78
CA ASP A 245 4.71 -8.17 7.46
C ASP A 245 3.59 -8.36 6.44
N PRO A 246 3.02 -9.57 6.30
CA PRO A 246 1.93 -9.84 5.36
C PRO A 246 0.62 -9.14 5.72
N LEU A 247 0.50 -8.62 6.95
CA LEU A 247 -0.65 -7.90 7.49
C LEU A 247 -0.40 -6.38 7.58
N ALA A 248 0.71 -5.88 7.02
CA ALA A 248 1.10 -4.47 7.11
C ALA A 248 -0.03 -3.52 6.71
N VAL A 249 -0.73 -3.81 5.61
CA VAL A 249 -1.80 -2.95 5.08
C VAL A 249 -3.01 -2.92 6.02
N VAL A 250 -3.51 -4.08 6.46
CA VAL A 250 -4.65 -4.14 7.38
C VAL A 250 -4.32 -3.60 8.77
N LYS A 251 -3.09 -3.76 9.26
CA LYS A 251 -2.61 -3.09 10.48
C LYS A 251 -2.56 -1.58 10.30
N GLY A 252 -2.14 -1.10 9.11
CA GLY A 252 -2.22 0.31 8.74
C GLY A 252 -3.64 0.86 8.75
N ALA A 253 -4.62 0.06 8.33
CA ALA A 253 -6.05 0.42 8.45
C ALA A 253 -6.48 0.56 9.92
N CYS A 254 -6.02 -0.32 10.82
CA CYS A 254 -6.25 -0.15 12.26
C CYS A 254 -5.64 1.16 12.79
N ILE A 255 -4.40 1.46 12.42
CA ILE A 255 -3.70 2.70 12.82
C ILE A 255 -4.46 3.93 12.31
N MET A 256 -4.91 3.91 11.06
CA MET A 256 -5.71 4.98 10.47
C MET A 256 -7.02 5.17 11.25
N GLY A 257 -7.76 4.10 11.48
CA GLY A 257 -9.01 4.14 12.24
C GLY A 257 -8.82 4.70 13.65
N TRP A 258 -7.79 4.26 14.36
CA TRP A 258 -7.44 4.74 15.70
C TRP A 258 -7.10 6.25 15.72
N ARG A 259 -6.28 6.72 14.75
CA ARG A 259 -5.91 8.13 14.66
C ARG A 259 -7.13 9.01 14.37
N ARG A 260 -7.97 8.63 13.40
CA ARG A 260 -9.16 9.40 13.02
C ARG A 260 -10.23 9.41 14.10
N LEU A 261 -10.40 8.33 14.84
CA LEU A 261 -11.31 8.30 15.98
C LEU A 261 -10.86 9.28 17.07
N LYS A 262 -9.55 9.33 17.38
CA LYS A 262 -9.00 10.31 18.32
C LYS A 262 -9.14 11.76 17.87
N GLU A 263 -9.04 12.03 16.58
CA GLU A 263 -9.23 13.39 16.03
C GLU A 263 -10.69 13.87 16.16
N GLN A 264 -11.66 12.97 16.31
CA GLN A 264 -13.08 13.32 16.53
C GLN A 264 -13.42 13.55 18.01
N GLU A 265 -12.54 13.14 18.94
CA GLU A 265 -12.72 13.35 20.39
C GLU A 265 -12.23 14.75 20.85
N ILE A 266 -11.61 15.54 19.98
CA ILE A 266 -11.09 16.89 20.21
C ILE A 266 -12.05 17.91 19.60
#